data_d8a20fff54e1bf07d96af2e5aca1a850
#
_entry.id   d8a20fff54e1bf07d96af2e5aca1a850
#
_cell.length_a   1.000
_cell.length_b   1.000
_cell.length_c   1.000
_cell.angle_alpha   90.00
_cell.angle_beta   90.00
_cell.angle_gamma   90.00
#
_symmetry.space_group_name_H-M   'P 1'
#
loop_
_entity.id
_entity.type
_entity.pdbx_description
1 polymer ?
#
loop_
_entity_poly.entity_id
_entity_poly.type
_entity_poly.pdbx_seq_one_letter_code
_entity_poly.pdbx_strand_id
1 'polypeptide(L)'
;MIKIISRKSDLAIIQACLVGDAIKDRKSDMFIEYLYKDTRGDIDLTTPLSQLPEIGVITSDLRESLINEEADIAVHSWKDLPINLTKGTKIIGTLPRADMRDIIFFKKKNLDKIEKNKTLNLLTSSPRREYNLNTFLKNALPYQIEKISFDNIRGNIPTRLNRYFFGDADGIVLAKAALDRLLNNNTDLSKDIRKILDSSNWLIPPLSENPCAPAQGAIAIEVKDGRDDIINLIREINDTETFESVQIERNILSSYGGGCHQKIGVSYEKRDFGDVLTLKGMTDDNIALNQRKIERKEESNNSWYNIDQNKIYPSDLKNYNFFSRNNLKDHIEEISSLRSKNILASRANVLDGKIKIDSSNILWSSGVKTWFQLVKKGYWVNGSFDSLGENEENLKFIANNDWVKLTHKDSLDFFINDRLFTYRLTKNKITEDLSEKSHFYWMSGSAFEYAIEQFPIILEKFHSCGPGNTYEIIKKNVTEDRIKIFLNYEDWKDEITNEKS
;
A
#
# COMPACT_ATOMS: atom_id res chain seq x y z
N MET A 1 -32.18 -20.81 -2.96
CA MET A 1 -31.16 -20.93 -4.01
C MET A 1 -30.82 -19.53 -4.50
N ILE A 2 -29.53 -19.17 -4.58
CA ILE A 2 -29.03 -17.88 -5.06
C ILE A 2 -28.14 -18.13 -6.27
N LYS A 3 -28.36 -17.37 -7.34
CA LYS A 3 -27.53 -17.43 -8.56
C LYS A 3 -26.55 -16.31 -8.59
N ILE A 4 -25.24 -16.64 -8.57
CA ILE A 4 -24.13 -15.68 -8.66
C ILE A 4 -23.52 -15.75 -10.06
N ILE A 5 -23.50 -14.62 -10.78
CA ILE A 5 -22.88 -14.53 -12.09
C ILE A 5 -21.54 -13.76 -12.03
N SER A 6 -20.55 -14.23 -12.76
CA SER A 6 -19.28 -13.55 -12.97
C SER A 6 -18.72 -13.79 -14.36
N ARG A 7 -17.61 -13.11 -14.69
CA ARG A 7 -16.79 -13.44 -15.87
C ARG A 7 -16.19 -14.83 -15.73
N LYS A 8 -15.84 -15.45 -16.85
CA LYS A 8 -15.30 -16.82 -16.93
C LYS A 8 -13.79 -16.91 -16.64
N SER A 9 -13.10 -15.79 -16.39
CA SER A 9 -11.67 -15.85 -16.04
C SER A 9 -11.45 -16.43 -14.65
N ASP A 10 -10.31 -17.12 -14.43
CA ASP A 10 -9.96 -17.73 -13.12
C ASP A 10 -10.11 -16.76 -11.95
N LEU A 11 -9.64 -15.52 -12.11
CA LEU A 11 -9.75 -14.49 -11.07
C LEU A 11 -11.22 -14.15 -10.77
N ALA A 12 -12.06 -14.02 -11.77
CA ALA A 12 -13.47 -13.68 -11.58
C ALA A 12 -14.24 -14.84 -10.93
N ILE A 13 -13.93 -16.07 -11.30
CA ILE A 13 -14.48 -17.28 -10.67
C ILE A 13 -14.11 -17.31 -9.19
N ILE A 14 -12.83 -17.08 -8.84
CA ILE A 14 -12.38 -17.01 -7.45
C ILE A 14 -13.14 -15.92 -6.68
N GLN A 15 -13.33 -14.74 -7.28
CA GLN A 15 -14.08 -13.65 -6.65
C GLN A 15 -15.55 -14.01 -6.40
N ALA A 16 -16.20 -14.67 -7.35
CA ALA A 16 -17.58 -15.17 -7.18
C ALA A 16 -17.67 -16.23 -6.06
N CYS A 17 -16.70 -17.15 -6.01
CA CYS A 17 -16.64 -18.16 -4.94
C CYS A 17 -16.44 -17.51 -3.56
N LEU A 18 -15.57 -16.49 -3.42
CA LEU A 18 -15.40 -15.76 -2.17
C LEU A 18 -16.70 -15.13 -1.66
N VAL A 19 -17.52 -14.56 -2.56
CA VAL A 19 -18.84 -14.01 -2.20
C VAL A 19 -19.78 -15.13 -1.79
N GLY A 20 -19.82 -16.23 -2.54
CA GLY A 20 -20.67 -17.38 -2.21
C GLY A 20 -20.28 -18.04 -0.88
N ASP A 21 -19.00 -18.16 -0.59
CA ASP A 21 -18.52 -18.72 0.68
C ASP A 21 -18.90 -17.80 1.84
N ALA A 22 -18.75 -16.47 1.71
CA ALA A 22 -19.17 -15.52 2.71
C ALA A 22 -20.69 -15.58 2.99
N ILE A 23 -21.51 -15.83 1.95
CA ILE A 23 -22.97 -16.07 2.13
C ILE A 23 -23.22 -17.37 2.90
N LYS A 24 -22.54 -18.46 2.54
CA LYS A 24 -22.68 -19.76 3.21
C LYS A 24 -22.24 -19.74 4.66
N ASP A 25 -21.21 -18.97 5.00
CA ASP A 25 -20.75 -18.78 6.38
C ASP A 25 -21.83 -18.14 7.27
N ARG A 26 -22.74 -17.35 6.68
CA ARG A 26 -23.89 -16.75 7.38
C ARG A 26 -25.16 -17.60 7.30
N LYS A 27 -25.36 -18.30 6.19
CA LYS A 27 -26.56 -19.09 5.85
C LYS A 27 -26.09 -20.44 5.31
N SER A 28 -25.73 -21.37 6.19
CA SER A 28 -25.10 -22.66 5.83
C SER A 28 -25.98 -23.56 4.94
N ASP A 29 -27.27 -23.41 5.00
CA ASP A 29 -28.26 -24.13 4.20
C ASP A 29 -28.57 -23.49 2.84
N MET A 30 -27.95 -22.34 2.54
CA MET A 30 -28.13 -21.62 1.29
C MET A 30 -27.45 -22.36 0.12
N PHE A 31 -28.24 -22.81 -0.86
CA PHE A 31 -27.67 -23.34 -2.10
C PHE A 31 -27.28 -22.20 -3.05
N ILE A 32 -26.05 -22.24 -3.57
CA ILE A 32 -25.50 -21.24 -4.51
C ILE A 32 -25.19 -21.92 -5.83
N GLU A 33 -25.74 -21.37 -6.90
CA GLU A 33 -25.45 -21.72 -8.29
C GLU A 33 -24.54 -20.63 -8.88
N TYR A 34 -23.44 -21.05 -9.51
CA TYR A 34 -22.52 -20.14 -10.18
C TYR A 34 -22.72 -20.16 -11.68
N LEU A 35 -22.88 -18.98 -12.27
CA LEU A 35 -23.00 -18.75 -13.69
C LEU A 35 -21.77 -18.00 -14.20
N TYR A 36 -21.22 -18.44 -15.33
CA TYR A 36 -20.01 -17.83 -15.92
C TYR A 36 -20.27 -17.39 -17.34
N LYS A 37 -19.94 -16.13 -17.64
CA LYS A 37 -20.20 -15.53 -18.96
C LYS A 37 -18.92 -14.91 -19.53
N ASP A 38 -18.66 -15.13 -20.82
CA ASP A 38 -17.63 -14.37 -21.54
C ASP A 38 -18.17 -12.97 -21.82
N THR A 39 -17.36 -11.94 -21.62
CA THR A 39 -17.73 -10.55 -21.91
C THR A 39 -17.09 -10.08 -23.21
N ARG A 40 -17.68 -9.05 -23.84
CA ARG A 40 -17.11 -8.45 -25.07
C ARG A 40 -15.67 -8.01 -24.87
N GLY A 41 -15.30 -7.53 -23.67
CA GLY A 41 -13.94 -7.16 -23.34
C GLY A 41 -12.95 -8.33 -23.21
N ASP A 42 -13.44 -9.57 -23.04
CA ASP A 42 -12.63 -10.78 -23.05
C ASP A 42 -12.35 -11.25 -24.50
N ILE A 43 -13.25 -10.94 -25.44
CA ILE A 43 -13.17 -11.34 -26.85
C ILE A 43 -12.25 -10.39 -27.63
N ASP A 44 -12.38 -9.06 -27.46
CA ASP A 44 -11.50 -8.08 -28.11
C ASP A 44 -10.26 -7.78 -27.29
N LEU A 45 -9.17 -8.46 -27.62
CA LEU A 45 -7.85 -8.27 -27.00
C LEU A 45 -6.95 -7.26 -27.74
N THR A 46 -7.42 -6.67 -28.83
CA THR A 46 -6.62 -5.83 -29.74
C THR A 46 -6.86 -4.35 -29.53
N THR A 47 -8.10 -3.92 -29.31
CA THR A 47 -8.44 -2.51 -29.14
C THR A 47 -8.04 -2.01 -27.76
N PRO A 48 -7.27 -0.90 -27.61
CA PRO A 48 -6.97 -0.30 -26.31
C PRO A 48 -8.25 0.01 -25.52
N LEU A 49 -8.25 -0.23 -24.20
CA LEU A 49 -9.42 0.04 -23.33
C LEU A 49 -9.90 1.49 -23.42
N SER A 50 -8.99 2.43 -23.63
CA SER A 50 -9.29 3.86 -23.81
C SER A 50 -9.98 4.20 -25.12
N GLN A 51 -9.98 3.29 -26.09
CA GLN A 51 -10.59 3.46 -27.42
C GLN A 51 -11.87 2.62 -27.62
N LEU A 52 -12.24 1.82 -26.63
CA LEU A 52 -13.53 1.09 -26.68
C LEU A 52 -14.68 2.09 -26.52
N PRO A 53 -15.70 2.03 -27.40
CA PRO A 53 -16.72 3.05 -27.52
C PRO A 53 -17.67 3.18 -26.31
N GLU A 54 -17.62 2.27 -25.36
CA GLU A 54 -18.48 2.30 -24.17
C GLU A 54 -17.67 2.03 -22.88
N ILE A 55 -17.76 2.97 -21.96
CA ILE A 55 -17.34 2.77 -20.56
C ILE A 55 -18.25 1.70 -19.98
N GLY A 56 -17.71 0.50 -19.68
CA GLY A 56 -18.49 -0.60 -19.09
C GLY A 56 -18.72 -1.82 -19.99
N VAL A 57 -18.12 -1.88 -21.19
CA VAL A 57 -18.21 -3.04 -22.11
C VAL A 57 -17.85 -4.38 -21.44
N ILE A 58 -17.02 -4.35 -20.41
CA ILE A 58 -16.61 -5.56 -19.67
C ILE A 58 -17.71 -6.04 -18.71
N THR A 59 -18.69 -5.21 -18.36
CA THR A 59 -19.67 -5.49 -17.30
C THR A 59 -21.12 -5.39 -17.73
N SER A 60 -21.41 -4.84 -18.93
CA SER A 60 -22.77 -4.72 -19.47
C SER A 60 -23.51 -6.06 -19.54
N ASP A 61 -22.82 -7.11 -20.01
CA ASP A 61 -23.42 -8.43 -20.22
C ASP A 61 -23.84 -9.11 -18.91
N LEU A 62 -23.12 -8.87 -17.80
CA LEU A 62 -23.47 -9.39 -16.47
C LEU A 62 -24.65 -8.62 -15.88
N ARG A 63 -24.68 -7.30 -16.12
CA ARG A 63 -25.78 -6.43 -15.68
C ARG A 63 -27.10 -6.74 -16.39
N GLU A 64 -27.06 -7.05 -17.69
CA GLU A 64 -28.20 -7.53 -18.42
C GLU A 64 -28.76 -8.80 -17.80
N SER A 65 -27.94 -9.75 -17.37
CA SER A 65 -28.36 -10.96 -16.69
C SER A 65 -29.08 -10.69 -15.36
N LEU A 66 -28.69 -9.63 -14.61
CA LEU A 66 -29.38 -9.18 -13.41
C LEU A 66 -30.78 -8.59 -13.76
N ILE A 67 -30.81 -7.70 -14.77
CA ILE A 67 -32.06 -7.05 -15.20
C ILE A 67 -33.10 -8.08 -15.69
N ASN A 68 -32.64 -9.08 -16.43
CA ASN A 68 -33.46 -10.17 -16.97
C ASN A 68 -33.76 -11.27 -15.94
N GLU A 69 -33.29 -11.14 -14.69
CA GLU A 69 -33.49 -12.10 -13.60
C GLU A 69 -32.89 -13.50 -13.90
N GLU A 70 -31.91 -13.58 -14.78
CA GLU A 70 -31.14 -14.78 -15.04
C GLU A 70 -30.22 -15.11 -13.85
N ALA A 71 -29.74 -14.05 -13.15
CA ALA A 71 -28.93 -14.12 -11.94
C ALA A 71 -29.44 -13.15 -10.86
N ASP A 72 -29.14 -13.45 -9.59
CA ASP A 72 -29.50 -12.63 -8.43
C ASP A 72 -28.39 -11.64 -8.06
N ILE A 73 -27.13 -12.04 -8.24
CA ILE A 73 -25.94 -11.30 -7.84
C ILE A 73 -24.93 -11.33 -8.99
N ALA A 74 -24.35 -10.17 -9.36
CA ALA A 74 -23.16 -10.11 -10.20
C ALA A 74 -21.95 -9.69 -9.39
N VAL A 75 -20.82 -10.41 -9.60
CA VAL A 75 -19.57 -10.20 -8.88
C VAL A 75 -18.51 -9.66 -9.83
N HIS A 76 -17.88 -8.53 -9.43
CA HIS A 76 -16.88 -7.83 -10.24
C HIS A 76 -15.62 -7.47 -9.45
N SER A 77 -14.50 -7.34 -10.14
CA SER A 77 -13.39 -6.51 -9.62
C SER A 77 -13.85 -5.05 -9.65
N TRP A 78 -14.03 -4.42 -8.51
CA TRP A 78 -14.72 -3.12 -8.41
C TRP A 78 -14.02 -2.01 -9.21
N LYS A 79 -12.68 -2.03 -9.29
CA LYS A 79 -11.90 -1.06 -10.07
C LYS A 79 -12.20 -1.06 -11.58
N ASP A 80 -12.75 -2.16 -12.11
CA ASP A 80 -13.05 -2.32 -13.53
C ASP A 80 -14.45 -1.80 -13.88
N LEU A 81 -15.24 -1.41 -12.86
CA LEU A 81 -16.58 -0.84 -13.05
C LEU A 81 -16.50 0.67 -13.35
N PRO A 82 -17.36 1.16 -14.26
CA PRO A 82 -17.47 2.62 -14.49
C PRO A 82 -17.87 3.35 -13.22
N ILE A 83 -17.48 4.63 -13.09
CA ILE A 83 -17.83 5.44 -11.93
C ILE A 83 -19.34 5.57 -11.80
N ASN A 84 -20.00 5.91 -12.90
CA ASN A 84 -21.46 6.00 -12.97
C ASN A 84 -22.03 4.69 -13.51
N LEU A 85 -22.83 4.03 -12.71
CA LEU A 85 -23.56 2.84 -13.15
C LEU A 85 -24.78 3.24 -13.97
N THR A 86 -25.19 2.38 -14.90
CA THR A 86 -26.47 2.51 -15.61
C THR A 86 -27.62 2.23 -14.65
N LYS A 87 -28.81 2.79 -14.94
CA LYS A 87 -30.04 2.57 -14.16
C LYS A 87 -30.44 1.10 -14.16
N GLY A 88 -31.09 0.67 -13.09
CA GLY A 88 -31.69 -0.67 -12.94
C GLY A 88 -30.92 -1.65 -12.08
N THR A 89 -29.64 -1.31 -11.75
CA THR A 89 -28.81 -2.09 -10.84
C THR A 89 -28.00 -1.18 -9.91
N LYS A 90 -27.57 -1.72 -8.78
CA LYS A 90 -26.71 -1.00 -7.82
C LYS A 90 -25.68 -1.92 -7.17
N ILE A 91 -24.53 -1.36 -6.80
CA ILE A 91 -23.57 -2.02 -5.93
C ILE A 91 -24.04 -1.82 -4.49
N ILE A 92 -24.22 -2.91 -3.76
CA ILE A 92 -24.79 -2.89 -2.41
C ILE A 92 -23.84 -3.41 -1.33
N GLY A 93 -22.70 -3.96 -1.73
CA GLY A 93 -21.74 -4.50 -0.76
C GLY A 93 -20.42 -4.89 -1.38
N THR A 94 -19.51 -5.22 -0.48
CA THR A 94 -18.16 -5.72 -0.77
C THR A 94 -17.73 -6.65 0.36
N LEU A 95 -16.66 -7.41 0.12
CA LEU A 95 -15.95 -8.16 1.15
C LEU A 95 -14.74 -7.37 1.67
N PRO A 96 -14.11 -7.78 2.79
CA PRO A 96 -12.86 -7.18 3.26
C PRO A 96 -11.85 -7.03 2.13
N ARG A 97 -11.22 -5.85 2.07
CA ARG A 97 -10.34 -5.46 0.96
C ARG A 97 -9.07 -6.30 0.96
N ALA A 98 -8.72 -6.87 -0.18
CA ALA A 98 -7.40 -7.43 -0.38
C ALA A 98 -6.36 -6.29 -0.59
N ASP A 99 -5.05 -6.64 -0.52
CA ASP A 99 -3.97 -5.67 -0.66
C ASP A 99 -4.14 -4.80 -1.93
N MET A 100 -4.31 -3.50 -1.73
CA MET A 100 -4.60 -2.56 -2.81
C MET A 100 -3.37 -2.15 -3.61
N ARG A 101 -2.15 -2.51 -3.16
CA ARG A 101 -0.89 -2.13 -3.81
C ARG A 101 -0.69 -2.85 -5.14
N ASP A 102 0.20 -2.30 -5.94
CA ASP A 102 0.77 -3.00 -7.09
C ASP A 102 1.99 -3.82 -6.66
N ILE A 103 2.34 -4.82 -7.45
CA ILE A 103 3.58 -5.57 -7.37
C ILE A 103 4.26 -5.56 -8.72
N ILE A 104 5.57 -5.43 -8.72
CA ILE A 104 6.40 -5.40 -9.94
C ILE A 104 7.35 -6.59 -9.91
N PHE A 105 7.37 -7.36 -10.98
CA PHE A 105 8.32 -8.44 -11.19
C PHE A 105 9.37 -8.03 -12.21
N PHE A 106 10.62 -8.43 -11.97
CA PHE A 106 11.78 -8.18 -12.82
C PHE A 106 12.46 -9.51 -13.10
N LYS A 107 12.71 -9.84 -14.37
CA LYS A 107 13.43 -11.06 -14.73
C LYS A 107 14.84 -11.05 -14.18
N LYS A 108 15.19 -12.03 -13.34
CA LYS A 108 16.56 -12.17 -12.79
C LYS A 108 17.61 -12.17 -13.89
N LYS A 109 17.34 -12.86 -15.00
CA LYS A 109 18.26 -12.96 -16.16
C LYS A 109 18.53 -11.62 -16.88
N ASN A 110 17.70 -10.60 -16.67
CA ASN A 110 17.83 -9.29 -17.33
C ASN A 110 18.50 -8.23 -16.43
N LEU A 111 18.77 -8.52 -15.15
CA LEU A 111 19.27 -7.51 -14.20
C LEU A 111 20.62 -6.93 -14.63
N ASP A 112 21.57 -7.77 -15.08
CA ASP A 112 22.87 -7.33 -15.60
C ASP A 112 22.73 -6.45 -16.86
N LYS A 113 21.77 -6.78 -17.73
CA LYS A 113 21.44 -6.00 -18.93
C LYS A 113 20.86 -4.63 -18.54
N ILE A 114 19.96 -4.59 -17.54
CA ILE A 114 19.36 -3.35 -17.04
C ILE A 114 20.45 -2.45 -16.48
N GLU A 115 21.34 -2.98 -15.65
CA GLU A 115 22.44 -2.23 -15.05
C GLU A 115 23.38 -1.68 -16.12
N LYS A 116 23.82 -2.51 -17.08
CA LYS A 116 24.71 -2.11 -18.16
C LYS A 116 24.11 -1.05 -19.08
N ASN A 117 22.87 -1.24 -19.50
CA ASN A 117 22.21 -0.37 -20.47
C ASN A 117 21.52 0.83 -19.83
N LYS A 118 21.32 0.82 -18.51
CA LYS A 118 20.59 1.83 -17.75
C LYS A 118 19.16 2.06 -18.27
N THR A 119 18.57 1.05 -18.88
CA THR A 119 17.22 1.08 -19.44
C THR A 119 16.36 -0.01 -18.83
N LEU A 120 15.08 0.28 -18.65
CA LEU A 120 14.11 -0.64 -18.09
C LEU A 120 12.84 -0.62 -18.95
N ASN A 121 12.39 -1.79 -19.41
CA ASN A 121 11.12 -1.94 -20.12
C ASN A 121 10.13 -2.76 -19.31
N LEU A 122 8.96 -2.17 -18.97
CA LEU A 122 7.92 -2.75 -18.14
C LEU A 122 6.61 -2.95 -18.91
N LEU A 123 5.95 -4.07 -18.65
CA LEU A 123 4.62 -4.34 -19.19
C LEU A 123 3.53 -3.75 -18.27
N THR A 124 2.78 -2.79 -18.80
CA THR A 124 1.55 -2.27 -18.19
C THR A 124 0.72 -1.52 -19.24
N SER A 125 -0.61 -1.47 -19.08
CA SER A 125 -1.50 -0.63 -19.89
C SER A 125 -2.20 0.42 -19.03
N SER A 126 -1.63 0.75 -17.87
CA SER A 126 -2.22 1.71 -16.94
C SER A 126 -1.44 3.03 -16.96
N PRO A 127 -2.02 4.13 -17.50
CA PRO A 127 -1.39 5.46 -17.50
C PRO A 127 -1.00 5.94 -16.10
N ARG A 128 -1.79 5.59 -15.07
CA ARG A 128 -1.47 5.85 -13.67
C ARG A 128 -0.15 5.21 -13.25
N ARG A 129 0.04 3.93 -13.58
CA ARG A 129 1.28 3.20 -13.27
C ARG A 129 2.47 3.78 -14.01
N GLU A 130 2.31 4.05 -15.29
CA GLU A 130 3.37 4.65 -16.11
C GLU A 130 3.85 5.97 -15.51
N TYR A 131 2.91 6.85 -15.13
CA TYR A 131 3.24 8.15 -14.55
C TYR A 131 3.95 8.03 -13.20
N ASN A 132 3.34 7.32 -12.24
CA ASN A 132 3.86 7.26 -10.87
C ASN A 132 5.14 6.43 -10.76
N LEU A 133 5.22 5.29 -11.46
CA LEU A 133 6.37 4.41 -11.40
C LEU A 133 7.60 4.96 -12.16
N ASN A 134 7.41 5.81 -13.17
CA ASN A 134 8.54 6.39 -13.90
C ASN A 134 9.49 7.19 -12.99
N THR A 135 8.96 7.94 -12.03
CA THR A 135 9.77 8.68 -11.07
C THR A 135 10.28 7.78 -9.94
N PHE A 136 9.41 6.94 -9.38
CA PHE A 136 9.73 6.08 -8.24
C PHE A 136 10.86 5.11 -8.56
N LEU A 137 10.77 4.37 -9.68
CA LEU A 137 11.71 3.29 -10.00
C LEU A 137 13.15 3.78 -10.28
N LYS A 138 13.33 5.03 -10.72
CA LYS A 138 14.68 5.62 -10.85
C LYS A 138 15.44 5.71 -9.54
N ASN A 139 14.71 5.75 -8.41
CA ASN A 139 15.29 5.84 -7.07
C ASN A 139 15.12 4.55 -6.26
N ALA A 140 14.29 3.62 -6.71
CA ALA A 140 13.88 2.43 -5.95
C ALA A 140 14.67 1.16 -6.30
N LEU A 141 15.51 1.19 -7.34
CA LEU A 141 16.33 0.07 -7.78
C LEU A 141 17.82 0.34 -7.51
N PRO A 142 18.62 -0.68 -7.16
CA PRO A 142 20.05 -0.52 -6.89
C PRO A 142 20.89 -0.34 -8.17
N TYR A 143 20.26 0.10 -9.24
CA TYR A 143 20.87 0.37 -10.54
C TYR A 143 20.57 1.79 -10.97
N GLN A 144 21.51 2.42 -11.67
CA GLN A 144 21.25 3.72 -12.28
C GLN A 144 20.32 3.52 -13.51
N ILE A 145 19.08 3.98 -13.45
CA ILE A 145 18.13 3.92 -14.56
C ILE A 145 17.97 5.31 -15.19
N GLU A 146 18.34 5.43 -16.45
CA GLU A 146 18.22 6.69 -17.21
C GLU A 146 16.88 6.75 -17.96
N LYS A 147 16.44 5.61 -18.53
CA LYS A 147 15.21 5.55 -19.31
C LYS A 147 14.32 4.38 -18.87
N ILE A 148 13.05 4.66 -18.64
CA ILE A 148 12.00 3.66 -18.41
C ILE A 148 11.02 3.75 -19.58
N SER A 149 10.70 2.60 -20.18
CA SER A 149 9.63 2.46 -21.17
C SER A 149 8.55 1.52 -20.67
N PHE A 150 7.35 1.71 -21.17
CA PHE A 150 6.18 0.91 -20.80
C PHE A 150 5.53 0.39 -22.07
N ASP A 151 5.39 -0.92 -22.17
CA ASP A 151 4.69 -1.58 -23.27
C ASP A 151 3.31 -2.04 -22.84
N ASN A 152 2.34 -1.84 -23.73
CA ASN A 152 0.97 -2.22 -23.48
C ASN A 152 0.81 -3.74 -23.38
N ILE A 153 0.06 -4.19 -22.39
CA ILE A 153 -0.28 -5.59 -22.19
C ILE A 153 -1.76 -5.78 -21.86
N ARG A 154 -2.42 -6.66 -22.57
CA ARG A 154 -3.83 -7.04 -22.38
C ARG A 154 -3.98 -8.54 -22.12
N GLY A 155 -5.18 -8.94 -21.75
CA GLY A 155 -5.53 -10.29 -21.38
C GLY A 155 -5.68 -10.48 -19.87
N ASN A 156 -6.07 -11.68 -19.46
CA ASN A 156 -6.14 -12.06 -18.04
C ASN A 156 -4.72 -12.20 -17.43
N ILE A 157 -4.62 -12.35 -16.13
CA ILE A 157 -3.33 -12.42 -15.41
C ILE A 157 -2.44 -13.56 -15.94
N PRO A 158 -2.92 -14.80 -16.12
CA PRO A 158 -2.12 -15.88 -16.70
C PRO A 158 -1.54 -15.53 -18.07
N THR A 159 -2.34 -14.98 -18.97
CA THR A 159 -1.89 -14.55 -20.29
C THR A 159 -0.79 -13.48 -20.20
N ARG A 160 -0.95 -12.49 -19.30
CA ARG A 160 0.04 -11.43 -19.09
C ARG A 160 1.35 -12.01 -18.53
N LEU A 161 1.27 -12.92 -17.56
CA LEU A 161 2.44 -13.58 -16.97
C LEU A 161 3.19 -14.42 -18.00
N ASN A 162 2.49 -15.13 -18.88
CA ASN A 162 3.11 -15.88 -19.98
C ASN A 162 3.83 -14.94 -20.98
N ARG A 163 3.19 -13.82 -21.36
CA ARG A 163 3.83 -12.82 -22.23
C ARG A 163 5.03 -12.16 -21.56
N TYR A 164 4.98 -11.91 -20.27
CA TYR A 164 6.14 -11.46 -19.51
C TYR A 164 7.23 -12.51 -19.51
N PHE A 165 6.94 -13.75 -19.16
CA PHE A 165 7.95 -14.81 -19.00
C PHE A 165 8.68 -15.14 -20.31
N PHE A 166 7.95 -15.29 -21.41
CA PHE A 166 8.51 -15.66 -22.71
C PHE A 166 8.94 -14.48 -23.59
N GLY A 167 8.41 -13.27 -23.35
CA GLY A 167 8.73 -12.07 -24.15
C GLY A 167 10.04 -11.39 -23.76
N ASP A 168 10.31 -10.21 -24.31
CA ASP A 168 11.56 -9.47 -24.17
C ASP A 168 11.55 -8.41 -23.08
N ALA A 169 10.38 -8.05 -22.56
CA ALA A 169 10.26 -7.05 -21.50
C ALA A 169 11.03 -7.46 -20.23
N ASP A 170 11.58 -6.47 -19.55
CA ASP A 170 12.39 -6.68 -18.34
C ASP A 170 11.53 -6.95 -17.11
N GLY A 171 10.30 -6.40 -17.07
CA GLY A 171 9.41 -6.59 -15.94
C GLY A 171 7.93 -6.42 -16.30
N ILE A 172 7.08 -6.68 -15.30
CA ILE A 172 5.61 -6.54 -15.38
C ILE A 172 5.03 -5.96 -14.11
N VAL A 173 4.01 -5.11 -14.23
CA VAL A 173 3.27 -4.53 -13.10
C VAL A 173 1.89 -5.17 -12.99
N LEU A 174 1.59 -5.74 -11.84
CA LEU A 174 0.31 -6.40 -11.54
C LEU A 174 -0.32 -5.81 -10.27
N ALA A 175 -1.64 -5.96 -10.11
CA ALA A 175 -2.29 -5.73 -8.83
C ALA A 175 -2.00 -6.90 -7.89
N LYS A 176 -1.46 -6.62 -6.69
CA LYS A 176 -1.11 -7.66 -5.72
C LYS A 176 -2.32 -8.52 -5.34
N ALA A 177 -3.49 -7.89 -5.10
CA ALA A 177 -4.72 -8.62 -4.79
C ALA A 177 -5.09 -9.70 -5.83
N ALA A 178 -4.86 -9.44 -7.10
CA ALA A 178 -5.16 -10.41 -8.15
C ALA A 178 -4.19 -11.61 -8.11
N LEU A 179 -2.92 -11.33 -7.86
CA LEU A 179 -1.90 -12.36 -7.71
C LEU A 179 -2.16 -13.22 -6.46
N ASP A 180 -2.41 -12.59 -5.32
CA ASP A 180 -2.68 -13.29 -4.05
C ASP A 180 -3.87 -14.25 -4.17
N ARG A 181 -4.96 -13.80 -4.82
CA ARG A 181 -6.14 -14.65 -5.06
C ARG A 181 -5.82 -15.87 -5.92
N LEU A 182 -5.02 -15.70 -6.98
CA LEU A 182 -4.61 -16.82 -7.85
C LEU A 182 -3.64 -17.78 -7.14
N LEU A 183 -2.80 -17.29 -6.25
CA LEU A 183 -1.83 -18.11 -5.50
C LEU A 183 -2.44 -18.83 -4.29
N ASN A 184 -3.58 -18.37 -3.78
CA ASN A 184 -4.24 -18.96 -2.61
C ASN A 184 -4.80 -20.37 -2.87
N ASN A 185 -4.99 -20.74 -4.13
CA ASN A 185 -5.51 -22.04 -4.54
C ASN A 185 -4.36 -22.95 -5.01
N ASN A 186 -4.38 -24.23 -4.59
CA ASN A 186 -3.38 -25.20 -5.04
C ASN A 186 -3.77 -25.80 -6.42
N THR A 187 -3.79 -24.96 -7.44
CA THR A 187 -4.10 -25.33 -8.83
C THR A 187 -2.83 -25.42 -9.66
N ASP A 188 -2.89 -26.01 -10.85
CA ASP A 188 -1.76 -26.04 -11.78
C ASP A 188 -1.37 -24.61 -12.21
N LEU A 189 -2.36 -23.72 -12.35
CA LEU A 189 -2.12 -22.30 -12.60
C LEU A 189 -1.28 -21.65 -11.48
N SER A 190 -1.59 -21.93 -10.21
CA SER A 190 -0.79 -21.38 -9.09
C SER A 190 0.64 -21.90 -9.09
N LYS A 191 0.86 -23.16 -9.48
CA LYS A 191 2.21 -23.74 -9.61
C LYS A 191 3.01 -23.06 -10.75
N ASP A 192 2.36 -22.78 -11.87
CA ASP A 192 3.01 -22.09 -13.00
C ASP A 192 3.33 -20.63 -12.66
N ILE A 193 2.43 -19.94 -11.95
CA ILE A 193 2.71 -18.61 -11.41
C ILE A 193 3.94 -18.65 -10.49
N ARG A 194 4.04 -19.61 -9.57
CA ARG A 194 5.19 -19.76 -8.67
C ARG A 194 6.51 -19.93 -9.42
N LYS A 195 6.57 -20.73 -10.49
CA LYS A 195 7.76 -20.87 -11.34
C LYS A 195 8.22 -19.52 -11.92
N ILE A 196 7.26 -18.68 -12.33
CA ILE A 196 7.55 -17.34 -12.84
C ILE A 196 8.10 -16.45 -11.70
N LEU A 197 7.50 -16.52 -10.51
CA LEU A 197 7.97 -15.78 -9.34
C LEU A 197 9.40 -16.17 -8.96
N ASP A 198 9.72 -17.45 -8.92
CA ASP A 198 11.06 -17.97 -8.58
C ASP A 198 12.14 -17.47 -9.53
N SER A 199 11.78 -17.23 -10.80
CA SER A 199 12.68 -16.68 -11.83
C SER A 199 12.78 -15.14 -11.83
N SER A 200 12.06 -14.46 -10.91
CA SER A 200 11.93 -13.02 -10.86
C SER A 200 12.39 -12.47 -9.52
N ASN A 201 12.98 -11.26 -9.53
CA ASN A 201 12.97 -10.39 -8.38
C ASN A 201 11.67 -9.59 -8.38
N TRP A 202 11.25 -9.13 -7.21
CA TRP A 202 10.03 -8.36 -7.10
C TRP A 202 10.15 -7.22 -6.09
N LEU A 203 9.28 -6.22 -6.23
CA LEU A 203 9.05 -5.19 -5.24
C LEU A 203 7.58 -4.75 -5.20
N ILE A 204 7.15 -4.24 -4.06
CA ILE A 204 5.83 -3.68 -3.82
C ILE A 204 6.00 -2.18 -3.58
N PRO A 205 5.65 -1.30 -4.55
CA PRO A 205 5.71 0.14 -4.36
C PRO A 205 4.78 0.58 -3.22
N PRO A 206 5.23 1.46 -2.32
CA PRO A 206 4.38 2.03 -1.29
C PRO A 206 3.29 2.92 -1.91
N LEU A 207 2.17 3.06 -1.21
CA LEU A 207 1.04 3.86 -1.70
C LEU A 207 1.36 5.35 -1.76
N SER A 208 2.30 5.85 -0.94
CA SER A 208 2.80 7.22 -1.03
C SER A 208 3.48 7.53 -2.38
N GLU A 209 4.02 6.51 -3.06
CA GLU A 209 4.70 6.66 -4.34
C GLU A 209 3.84 6.21 -5.54
N ASN A 210 3.03 5.18 -5.34
CA ASN A 210 2.16 4.63 -6.37
C ASN A 210 0.78 4.28 -5.76
N PRO A 211 -0.05 5.29 -5.44
CA PRO A 211 -1.39 5.02 -4.94
C PRO A 211 -2.19 4.22 -5.95
N CYS A 212 -3.10 3.40 -5.44
CA CYS A 212 -3.80 2.40 -6.25
C CYS A 212 -4.78 3.02 -7.26
N ALA A 213 -5.25 2.21 -8.20
CA ALA A 213 -6.47 2.55 -8.90
C ALA A 213 -7.64 2.50 -7.89
N PRO A 214 -8.58 3.47 -7.89
CA PRO A 214 -9.72 3.45 -7.01
C PRO A 214 -10.43 2.10 -7.02
N ALA A 215 -10.75 1.58 -5.84
CA ALA A 215 -11.31 0.25 -5.62
C ALA A 215 -10.39 -0.95 -5.96
N GLN A 216 -9.11 -0.75 -6.21
CA GLN A 216 -8.20 -1.89 -6.40
C GLN A 216 -8.16 -2.75 -5.13
N GLY A 217 -8.29 -4.07 -5.28
CA GLY A 217 -8.39 -5.04 -4.17
C GLY A 217 -9.81 -5.33 -3.70
N ALA A 218 -10.77 -4.44 -3.94
CA ALA A 218 -12.16 -4.63 -3.56
C ALA A 218 -12.97 -5.43 -4.61
N ILE A 219 -13.96 -6.17 -4.13
CA ILE A 219 -14.96 -6.90 -4.93
C ILE A 219 -16.26 -6.12 -4.88
N ALA A 220 -16.87 -5.83 -6.02
CA ALA A 220 -18.21 -5.24 -6.08
C ALA A 220 -19.26 -6.33 -6.17
N ILE A 221 -20.28 -6.20 -5.33
CA ILE A 221 -21.49 -7.05 -5.34
C ILE A 221 -22.64 -6.21 -5.88
N GLU A 222 -23.03 -6.49 -7.13
CA GLU A 222 -24.07 -5.76 -7.86
C GLU A 222 -25.35 -6.58 -7.90
N VAL A 223 -26.49 -5.91 -7.70
CA VAL A 223 -27.83 -6.53 -7.73
C VAL A 223 -28.80 -5.66 -8.50
N LYS A 224 -29.91 -6.25 -8.98
CA LYS A 224 -31.04 -5.52 -9.56
C LYS A 224 -31.71 -4.65 -8.51
N ASP A 225 -32.15 -3.46 -8.90
CA ASP A 225 -32.93 -2.58 -8.04
C ASP A 225 -34.24 -3.27 -7.60
N GLY A 226 -34.65 -3.03 -6.34
CA GLY A 226 -35.92 -3.59 -5.79
C GLY A 226 -35.82 -5.03 -5.27
N ARG A 227 -34.65 -5.70 -5.33
CA ARG A 227 -34.43 -7.03 -4.74
C ARG A 227 -34.03 -6.91 -3.26
N ASP A 228 -35.03 -6.52 -2.43
CA ASP A 228 -34.79 -6.31 -0.98
C ASP A 228 -34.37 -7.59 -0.25
N ASP A 229 -34.82 -8.75 -0.72
CA ASP A 229 -34.40 -10.05 -0.23
C ASP A 229 -32.91 -10.28 -0.37
N ILE A 230 -32.33 -9.99 -1.52
CA ILE A 230 -30.88 -10.11 -1.80
C ILE A 230 -30.12 -9.00 -1.13
N ILE A 231 -30.63 -7.76 -1.12
CA ILE A 231 -30.02 -6.62 -0.47
C ILE A 231 -29.78 -6.90 1.03
N ASN A 232 -30.79 -7.44 1.73
CA ASN A 232 -30.69 -7.78 3.14
C ASN A 232 -29.66 -8.90 3.38
N LEU A 233 -29.60 -9.90 2.50
CA LEU A 233 -28.61 -10.96 2.58
C LEU A 233 -27.18 -10.41 2.45
N ILE A 234 -26.93 -9.53 1.46
CA ILE A 234 -25.61 -8.96 1.23
C ILE A 234 -25.18 -8.01 2.34
N ARG A 235 -26.11 -7.30 3.01
CA ARG A 235 -25.78 -6.49 4.19
C ARG A 235 -25.15 -7.30 5.31
N GLU A 236 -25.49 -8.58 5.47
CA GLU A 236 -24.92 -9.46 6.50
C GLU A 236 -23.44 -9.80 6.26
N ILE A 237 -22.97 -9.70 5.01
CA ILE A 237 -21.59 -9.99 4.61
C ILE A 237 -20.79 -8.76 4.19
N ASN A 238 -21.43 -7.58 4.14
CA ASN A 238 -20.82 -6.37 3.67
C ASN A 238 -19.74 -5.87 4.65
N ASP A 239 -18.54 -5.62 4.15
CA ASP A 239 -17.51 -4.90 4.86
C ASP A 239 -17.67 -3.39 4.66
N THR A 240 -18.19 -2.73 5.70
CA THR A 240 -18.55 -1.32 5.66
C THR A 240 -17.33 -0.42 5.48
N GLU A 241 -16.21 -0.73 6.13
CA GLU A 241 -14.98 0.06 6.03
C GLU A 241 -14.42 0.05 4.61
N THR A 242 -14.36 -1.11 3.99
CA THR A 242 -13.96 -1.24 2.58
C THR A 242 -14.93 -0.50 1.68
N PHE A 243 -16.24 -0.65 1.90
CA PHE A 243 -17.25 -0.01 1.08
C PHE A 243 -17.12 1.51 1.08
N GLU A 244 -17.04 2.10 2.27
CA GLU A 244 -16.86 3.56 2.46
C GLU A 244 -15.55 4.06 1.85
N SER A 245 -14.43 3.38 2.12
CA SER A 245 -13.12 3.74 1.58
C SER A 245 -13.12 3.77 0.05
N VAL A 246 -13.73 2.76 -0.57
CA VAL A 246 -13.85 2.69 -2.04
C VAL A 246 -14.75 3.79 -2.59
N GLN A 247 -15.86 4.12 -1.91
CA GLN A 247 -16.71 5.23 -2.33
C GLN A 247 -15.97 6.57 -2.31
N ILE A 248 -15.17 6.82 -1.26
CA ILE A 248 -14.33 8.02 -1.15
C ILE A 248 -13.33 8.08 -2.31
N GLU A 249 -12.57 6.99 -2.56
CA GLU A 249 -11.62 6.91 -3.67
C GLU A 249 -12.27 7.20 -5.03
N ARG A 250 -13.43 6.61 -5.29
CA ARG A 250 -14.18 6.77 -6.54
C ARG A 250 -14.75 8.18 -6.69
N ASN A 251 -15.26 8.77 -5.62
CA ASN A 251 -15.75 10.15 -5.62
C ASN A 251 -14.61 11.15 -5.91
N ILE A 252 -13.43 10.94 -5.30
CA ILE A 252 -12.24 11.75 -5.58
C ILE A 252 -11.84 11.63 -7.06
N LEU A 253 -11.75 10.41 -7.61
CA LEU A 253 -11.43 10.26 -9.03
C LEU A 253 -12.50 10.90 -9.93
N SER A 254 -13.79 10.80 -9.54
CA SER A 254 -14.89 11.42 -10.28
C SER A 254 -14.76 12.94 -10.40
N SER A 255 -14.26 13.62 -9.35
CA SER A 255 -14.06 15.08 -9.38
C SER A 255 -13.00 15.53 -10.38
N TYR A 256 -12.16 14.61 -10.87
CA TYR A 256 -11.18 14.83 -11.95
C TYR A 256 -11.66 14.30 -13.31
N GLY A 257 -12.97 14.08 -13.50
CA GLY A 257 -13.55 13.62 -14.77
C GLY A 257 -13.74 12.10 -14.87
N GLY A 258 -13.13 11.31 -13.98
CA GLY A 258 -13.29 9.85 -13.92
C GLY A 258 -12.71 9.09 -15.12
N GLY A 259 -12.45 7.78 -14.93
CA GLY A 259 -12.10 6.85 -16.01
C GLY A 259 -10.72 6.18 -15.88
N CYS A 260 -10.61 5.00 -16.50
CA CYS A 260 -9.39 4.18 -16.46
C CYS A 260 -8.21 4.77 -17.25
N HIS A 261 -8.44 5.83 -18.04
CA HIS A 261 -7.42 6.50 -18.85
C HIS A 261 -6.62 7.55 -18.07
N GLN A 262 -7.08 7.91 -16.88
CA GLN A 262 -6.41 8.94 -16.09
C GLN A 262 -5.11 8.46 -15.46
N LYS A 263 -4.16 9.41 -15.34
CA LYS A 263 -2.86 9.19 -14.70
C LYS A 263 -2.93 9.36 -13.18
N ILE A 264 -4.11 9.27 -12.59
CA ILE A 264 -4.37 9.56 -11.18
C ILE A 264 -4.53 8.27 -10.39
N GLY A 265 -3.80 8.16 -9.28
CA GLY A 265 -3.98 7.14 -8.26
C GLY A 265 -4.58 7.75 -7.00
N VAL A 266 -5.49 7.02 -6.36
CA VAL A 266 -6.10 7.40 -5.09
C VAL A 266 -6.11 6.18 -4.18
N SER A 267 -5.61 6.32 -2.97
CA SER A 267 -5.77 5.30 -1.93
C SER A 267 -6.30 5.93 -0.65
N TYR A 268 -7.26 5.27 -0.03
CA TYR A 268 -7.85 5.66 1.24
C TYR A 268 -7.73 4.49 2.22
N GLU A 269 -6.90 4.69 3.22
CA GLU A 269 -6.54 3.65 4.19
C GLU A 269 -7.12 3.99 5.56
N LYS A 270 -8.01 3.14 6.06
CA LYS A 270 -8.49 3.22 7.45
C LYS A 270 -7.36 2.84 8.40
N ARG A 271 -7.08 3.69 9.40
CA ARG A 271 -6.07 3.47 10.43
C ARG A 271 -6.62 3.92 11.80
N ASP A 272 -6.15 3.32 12.88
CA ASP A 272 -6.60 3.65 14.24
C ASP A 272 -6.33 5.12 14.60
N PHE A 273 -5.27 5.70 14.03
CA PHE A 273 -4.87 7.08 14.27
C PHE A 273 -5.51 8.13 13.34
N GLY A 274 -6.39 7.71 12.45
CA GLY A 274 -7.04 8.54 11.42
C GLY A 274 -6.83 7.98 10.02
N ASP A 275 -7.71 8.33 9.11
CA ASP A 275 -7.73 7.78 7.76
C ASP A 275 -6.66 8.47 6.89
N VAL A 276 -5.86 7.68 6.17
CA VAL A 276 -4.79 8.21 5.31
C VAL A 276 -5.26 8.27 3.88
N LEU A 277 -5.43 9.48 3.36
CA LEU A 277 -5.67 9.74 1.94
C LEU A 277 -4.33 10.00 1.23
N THR A 278 -4.10 9.27 0.14
CA THR A 278 -3.00 9.55 -0.80
C THR A 278 -3.57 9.75 -2.20
N LEU A 279 -3.22 10.89 -2.81
CA LEU A 279 -3.60 11.28 -4.17
C LEU A 279 -2.33 11.66 -4.93
N LYS A 280 -2.01 10.95 -6.01
CA LYS A 280 -0.81 11.23 -6.81
C LYS A 280 -1.06 10.93 -8.28
N GLY A 281 -0.56 11.81 -9.13
CA GLY A 281 -0.73 11.64 -10.56
C GLY A 281 -0.65 12.95 -11.34
N MET A 282 -1.32 12.96 -12.50
CA MET A 282 -1.41 14.10 -13.39
C MET A 282 -2.83 14.20 -13.94
N THR A 283 -3.43 15.37 -13.85
CA THR A 283 -4.74 15.65 -14.48
C THR A 283 -4.62 15.76 -16.00
N ASP A 284 -5.75 15.77 -16.70
CA ASP A 284 -5.78 15.95 -18.15
C ASP A 284 -5.30 17.37 -18.55
N ASP A 285 -5.43 18.36 -17.65
CA ASP A 285 -4.90 19.73 -17.80
C ASP A 285 -3.41 19.84 -17.45
N ASN A 286 -2.70 18.72 -17.28
CA ASN A 286 -1.29 18.64 -16.89
C ASN A 286 -0.96 19.25 -15.52
N ILE A 287 -1.89 19.26 -14.58
CA ILE A 287 -1.65 19.65 -13.19
C ILE A 287 -1.15 18.42 -12.43
N ALA A 288 0.04 18.52 -11.86
CA ALA A 288 0.60 17.45 -11.04
C ALA A 288 -0.11 17.38 -9.67
N LEU A 289 -0.53 16.18 -9.29
CA LEU A 289 -1.13 15.88 -7.99
C LEU A 289 -0.12 15.11 -7.14
N ASN A 290 0.09 15.57 -5.91
CA ASN A 290 0.94 14.90 -4.93
C ASN A 290 0.49 15.32 -3.52
N GLN A 291 -0.57 14.68 -3.03
CA GLN A 291 -1.14 14.95 -1.72
C GLN A 291 -1.17 13.68 -0.89
N ARG A 292 -0.70 13.77 0.34
CA ARG A 292 -0.86 12.73 1.35
C ARG A 292 -1.19 13.39 2.69
N LYS A 293 -2.31 13.00 3.30
CA LYS A 293 -2.78 13.61 4.54
C LYS A 293 -3.51 12.60 5.41
N ILE A 294 -3.56 12.88 6.70
CA ILE A 294 -4.48 12.20 7.63
C ILE A 294 -5.80 12.98 7.64
N GLU A 295 -6.89 12.32 7.29
CA GLU A 295 -8.22 12.87 7.49
C GLU A 295 -8.69 12.50 8.90
N ARG A 296 -8.95 13.53 9.71
CA ARG A 296 -9.44 13.38 11.08
C ARG A 296 -10.88 13.85 11.15
N LYS A 297 -11.65 13.27 12.07
CA LYS A 297 -12.91 13.88 12.48
C LYS A 297 -12.57 15.22 13.13
N GLU A 298 -13.34 16.28 12.80
CA GLU A 298 -13.11 17.63 13.33
C GLU A 298 -13.00 17.61 14.86
N GLU A 299 -11.86 18.04 15.37
CA GLU A 299 -11.63 18.25 16.79
C GLU A 299 -11.80 19.74 17.11
N SER A 300 -12.68 20.07 18.03
CA SER A 300 -12.96 21.43 18.45
C SER A 300 -11.90 22.04 19.38
N ASN A 301 -10.75 21.37 19.57
CA ASN A 301 -9.74 21.81 20.53
C ASN A 301 -8.72 22.77 19.91
N ASN A 302 -8.91 24.07 20.15
CA ASN A 302 -8.03 25.15 19.66
C ASN A 302 -6.60 25.12 20.24
N SER A 303 -6.32 24.28 21.24
CA SER A 303 -5.00 24.22 21.91
C SER A 303 -3.88 23.68 21.03
N TRP A 304 -4.23 23.06 19.89
CA TRP A 304 -3.30 22.48 18.94
C TRP A 304 -2.87 23.41 17.81
N TYR A 305 -3.45 24.60 17.69
CA TYR A 305 -3.29 25.44 16.53
C TYR A 305 -2.86 26.86 16.88
N ASN A 306 -2.31 27.59 15.92
CA ASN A 306 -1.82 28.96 16.09
C ASN A 306 -0.70 29.08 17.13
N ILE A 307 0.19 28.11 17.17
CA ILE A 307 1.27 28.06 18.17
C ILE A 307 2.46 28.91 17.70
N ASP A 308 2.98 29.77 18.59
CA ASP A 308 4.19 30.54 18.34
C ASP A 308 5.39 29.59 18.09
N GLN A 309 6.18 29.88 17.06
CA GLN A 309 7.36 29.10 16.69
C GLN A 309 8.38 28.94 17.81
N ASN A 310 8.45 29.90 18.76
CA ASN A 310 9.31 29.80 19.93
C ASN A 310 8.81 28.76 20.94
N LYS A 311 7.55 28.35 20.86
CA LYS A 311 6.91 27.36 21.77
C LYS A 311 6.90 25.94 21.21
N ILE A 312 7.39 25.72 19.99
CA ILE A 312 7.48 24.39 19.40
C ILE A 312 8.87 23.78 19.55
N TYR A 313 8.96 22.44 19.58
CA TYR A 313 10.22 21.71 19.55
C TYR A 313 10.10 20.42 18.71
N PRO A 314 11.04 20.15 17.80
CA PRO A 314 12.11 21.07 17.39
C PRO A 314 11.59 22.21 16.50
N SER A 315 12.19 23.36 16.60
CA SER A 315 11.92 24.48 15.67
C SER A 315 12.54 24.23 14.28
N ASP A 316 13.64 23.47 14.23
CA ASP A 316 14.31 22.96 13.03
C ASP A 316 14.91 21.57 13.31
N LEU A 317 14.73 20.63 12.38
CA LEU A 317 15.26 19.27 12.48
C LEU A 317 16.79 19.20 12.60
N LYS A 318 17.53 20.21 12.16
CA LYS A 318 18.98 20.30 12.33
C LYS A 318 19.40 20.33 13.81
N ASN A 319 18.53 20.84 14.66
CA ASN A 319 18.76 20.96 16.10
C ASN A 319 18.32 19.70 16.88
N TYR A 320 17.70 18.73 16.20
CA TYR A 320 17.22 17.49 16.82
C TYR A 320 18.37 16.49 16.99
N ASN A 321 19.13 16.62 18.08
CA ASN A 321 20.37 15.87 18.30
C ASN A 321 20.44 15.22 19.69
N PHE A 322 19.55 14.26 19.97
CA PHE A 322 19.50 13.54 21.24
C PHE A 322 20.57 12.45 21.36
N PHE A 323 20.99 11.86 20.24
CA PHE A 323 21.86 10.70 20.25
C PHE A 323 22.88 10.70 19.12
N SER A 324 24.10 10.25 19.47
CA SER A 324 25.08 9.76 18.51
C SER A 324 24.89 8.26 18.30
N ARG A 325 25.19 7.77 17.09
CA ARG A 325 25.02 6.35 16.71
C ARG A 325 26.38 5.70 16.50
N ASN A 326 26.65 4.65 17.26
CA ASN A 326 27.88 3.87 17.16
C ASN A 326 27.56 2.47 16.63
N ASN A 327 28.08 2.14 15.44
CA ASN A 327 27.84 0.85 14.82
C ASN A 327 28.48 -0.28 15.64
N LEU A 328 27.77 -1.38 15.77
CA LEU A 328 28.23 -2.63 16.36
C LEU A 328 28.71 -3.54 15.24
N LYS A 329 29.88 -4.16 15.40
CA LYS A 329 30.43 -5.07 14.40
C LYS A 329 30.02 -6.52 14.63
N ASP A 330 29.49 -6.84 15.81
CA ASP A 330 29.27 -8.18 16.31
C ASP A 330 28.20 -8.96 15.52
N HIS A 331 27.26 -8.24 14.85
CA HIS A 331 26.14 -8.88 14.13
C HIS A 331 26.32 -8.96 12.60
N ILE A 332 27.47 -8.55 12.04
CA ILE A 332 27.70 -8.57 10.58
C ILE A 332 27.63 -10.01 10.04
N GLU A 333 28.27 -10.96 10.72
CA GLU A 333 28.26 -12.37 10.31
C GLU A 333 26.89 -12.98 10.48
N GLU A 334 26.19 -12.65 11.56
CA GLU A 334 24.84 -13.12 11.84
C GLU A 334 23.85 -12.64 10.77
N ILE A 335 23.87 -11.36 10.41
CA ILE A 335 23.02 -10.81 9.34
C ILE A 335 23.34 -11.48 8.00
N SER A 336 24.62 -11.66 7.69
CA SER A 336 25.05 -12.31 6.44
C SER A 336 24.68 -13.79 6.37
N SER A 337 24.47 -14.42 7.52
CA SER A 337 24.03 -15.84 7.63
C SER A 337 22.51 -16.03 7.51
N LEU A 338 21.71 -14.99 7.63
CA LEU A 338 20.25 -15.07 7.52
C LEU A 338 19.84 -15.67 6.17
N ARG A 339 18.88 -16.57 6.20
CA ARG A 339 18.27 -17.22 5.03
C ARG A 339 16.77 -17.29 5.19
N SER A 340 16.05 -17.05 4.11
CA SER A 340 14.58 -17.15 4.07
C SER A 340 13.91 -16.36 5.19
N LYS A 341 14.39 -15.14 5.46
CA LYS A 341 13.82 -14.21 6.45
C LYS A 341 13.26 -12.95 5.79
N ASN A 342 12.27 -12.36 6.42
CA ASN A 342 11.82 -11.01 6.13
C ASN A 342 12.62 -10.06 7.03
N ILE A 343 13.54 -9.31 6.46
CA ILE A 343 14.46 -8.43 7.19
C ILE A 343 13.91 -7.00 7.16
N LEU A 344 13.52 -6.46 8.31
CA LEU A 344 13.14 -5.07 8.43
C LEU A 344 14.36 -4.21 8.78
N ALA A 345 14.71 -3.29 7.90
CA ALA A 345 15.65 -2.22 8.19
C ALA A 345 14.91 -1.01 8.78
N SER A 346 15.01 -0.80 10.08
CA SER A 346 14.36 0.33 10.77
C SER A 346 14.91 1.69 10.32
N ARG A 347 16.18 1.73 9.91
CA ARG A 347 16.88 2.90 9.35
C ARG A 347 17.95 2.44 8.37
N ALA A 348 18.36 3.30 7.46
CA ALA A 348 19.37 2.93 6.45
C ALA A 348 20.79 2.69 7.01
N ASN A 349 21.11 3.17 8.21
CA ASN A 349 22.41 2.94 8.84
C ASN A 349 22.58 1.55 9.46
N VAL A 350 21.48 0.75 9.56
CA VAL A 350 21.58 -0.64 10.05
C VAL A 350 22.35 -1.55 9.09
N LEU A 351 22.47 -1.14 7.82
CA LEU A 351 23.24 -1.79 6.78
C LEU A 351 24.26 -0.78 6.20
N ASP A 352 25.52 -1.15 6.14
CA ASP A 352 26.62 -0.24 5.75
C ASP A 352 27.04 -0.31 4.27
N GLY A 353 26.37 -1.15 3.46
CA GLY A 353 26.69 -1.42 2.06
C GLY A 353 27.70 -2.55 1.86
N LYS A 354 28.37 -3.01 2.92
CA LYS A 354 29.35 -4.13 2.89
C LYS A 354 28.73 -5.46 3.31
N ILE A 355 27.66 -5.41 4.12
CA ILE A 355 26.95 -6.60 4.60
C ILE A 355 26.19 -7.20 3.43
N LYS A 356 26.48 -8.45 3.10
CA LYS A 356 25.77 -9.16 2.04
C LYS A 356 24.45 -9.73 2.58
N ILE A 357 23.34 -9.36 1.97
CA ILE A 357 22.04 -9.97 2.22
C ILE A 357 21.84 -11.09 1.20
N ASP A 358 21.64 -12.32 1.68
CA ASP A 358 21.37 -13.44 0.80
C ASP A 358 20.06 -13.25 0.04
N SER A 359 20.02 -13.67 -1.22
CA SER A 359 18.88 -13.48 -2.12
C SER A 359 17.61 -14.24 -1.74
N SER A 360 17.69 -15.19 -0.81
CA SER A 360 16.52 -15.85 -0.23
C SER A 360 15.78 -14.97 0.78
N ASN A 361 16.42 -13.92 1.28
CA ASN A 361 15.81 -12.98 2.20
C ASN A 361 15.03 -11.89 1.47
N ILE A 362 14.05 -11.33 2.15
CA ILE A 362 13.27 -10.18 1.71
C ILE A 362 13.69 -8.99 2.56
N LEU A 363 14.08 -7.89 1.91
CA LEU A 363 14.45 -6.67 2.61
C LEU A 363 13.29 -5.68 2.57
N TRP A 364 12.86 -5.25 3.75
CA TRP A 364 11.77 -4.30 3.97
C TRP A 364 12.29 -3.05 4.66
N SER A 365 11.75 -1.89 4.33
CA SER A 365 12.12 -0.62 4.96
C SER A 365 10.97 -0.05 5.80
N SER A 366 11.29 0.72 6.83
CA SER A 366 10.29 1.44 7.62
C SER A 366 9.55 2.51 6.82
N GLY A 367 10.21 3.14 5.85
CA GLY A 367 9.64 4.18 5.00
C GLY A 367 10.46 4.42 3.74
N VAL A 368 9.94 5.23 2.83
CA VAL A 368 10.51 5.51 1.50
C VAL A 368 11.91 6.13 1.59
N LYS A 369 12.15 7.05 2.53
CA LYS A 369 13.49 7.65 2.74
C LYS A 369 14.53 6.58 3.08
N THR A 370 14.19 5.61 3.93
CA THR A 370 15.04 4.46 4.27
C THR A 370 15.26 3.57 3.04
N TRP A 371 14.20 3.30 2.26
CA TRP A 371 14.31 2.56 1.00
C TRP A 371 15.38 3.15 0.09
N PHE A 372 15.23 4.42 -0.29
CA PHE A 372 16.14 5.07 -1.23
C PHE A 372 17.60 5.13 -0.74
N GLN A 373 17.81 5.26 0.57
CA GLN A 373 19.14 5.21 1.16
C GLN A 373 19.76 3.81 1.12
N LEU A 374 18.97 2.75 1.33
CA LEU A 374 19.43 1.36 1.21
C LEU A 374 19.80 1.01 -0.24
N VAL A 375 18.95 1.43 -1.18
CA VAL A 375 19.19 1.25 -2.62
C VAL A 375 20.50 1.92 -3.07
N LYS A 376 20.78 3.13 -2.61
CA LYS A 376 22.06 3.81 -2.87
C LYS A 376 23.29 3.06 -2.34
N LYS A 377 23.10 2.16 -1.37
CA LYS A 377 24.13 1.26 -0.85
C LYS A 377 24.18 -0.09 -1.58
N GLY A 378 23.39 -0.26 -2.65
CA GLY A 378 23.37 -1.46 -3.49
C GLY A 378 22.38 -2.54 -3.04
N TYR A 379 21.51 -2.29 -2.06
CA TYR A 379 20.55 -3.27 -1.60
C TYR A 379 19.27 -3.29 -2.44
N TRP A 380 18.80 -4.50 -2.79
CA TRP A 380 17.46 -4.67 -3.35
C TRP A 380 16.43 -4.61 -2.22
N VAL A 381 15.53 -3.65 -2.25
CA VAL A 381 14.45 -3.48 -1.27
C VAL A 381 13.15 -3.96 -1.89
N ASN A 382 12.43 -4.85 -1.20
CA ASN A 382 11.20 -5.46 -1.70
C ASN A 382 9.94 -4.67 -1.35
N GLY A 383 9.98 -3.85 -0.29
CA GLY A 383 8.82 -3.08 0.14
C GLY A 383 9.09 -2.18 1.32
N SER A 384 8.03 -1.52 1.78
CA SER A 384 8.08 -0.55 2.87
C SER A 384 6.79 -0.54 3.68
N PHE A 385 6.88 -0.25 4.98
CA PHE A 385 5.74 0.13 5.82
C PHE A 385 5.23 1.55 5.56
N ASP A 386 5.82 2.23 4.59
CA ASP A 386 5.39 3.54 4.11
C ASP A 386 5.29 4.63 5.19
N SER A 387 6.08 4.48 6.25
CA SER A 387 6.06 5.35 7.45
C SER A 387 4.73 5.38 8.21
N LEU A 388 3.86 4.37 8.02
CA LEU A 388 2.56 4.25 8.69
C LEU A 388 2.58 3.36 9.94
N GLY A 389 3.75 3.09 10.47
CA GLY A 389 3.95 2.13 11.56
C GLY A 389 4.24 0.73 11.04
N GLU A 390 4.85 -0.06 11.91
CA GLU A 390 5.19 -1.44 11.62
C GLU A 390 3.97 -2.31 11.93
N ASN A 391 3.39 -2.90 10.90
CA ASN A 391 2.23 -3.77 10.99
C ASN A 391 2.58 -5.16 10.48
N GLU A 392 1.71 -6.13 10.71
CA GLU A 392 1.82 -7.44 10.11
C GLU A 392 1.57 -7.32 8.58
N GLU A 393 2.64 -7.46 7.80
CA GLU A 393 2.55 -7.44 6.34
C GLU A 393 2.10 -8.80 5.80
N ASN A 394 1.04 -8.81 5.02
CA ASN A 394 0.56 -10.02 4.39
C ASN A 394 1.39 -10.36 3.15
N LEU A 395 2.51 -11.03 3.35
CA LEU A 395 3.35 -11.58 2.29
C LEU A 395 3.12 -13.09 2.06
N LYS A 396 2.16 -13.70 2.77
CA LYS A 396 1.92 -15.15 2.87
C LYS A 396 1.99 -15.90 1.52
N PHE A 397 1.47 -15.31 0.45
CA PHE A 397 1.42 -15.98 -0.85
C PHE A 397 2.67 -15.79 -1.71
N ILE A 398 3.49 -14.80 -1.38
CA ILE A 398 4.73 -14.49 -2.11
C ILE A 398 5.94 -15.01 -1.32
N ALA A 399 5.95 -14.74 0.00
CA ALA A 399 7.01 -15.16 0.91
C ALA A 399 6.46 -15.28 2.33
N ASN A 400 6.37 -16.51 2.82
CA ASN A 400 5.89 -16.79 4.18
C ASN A 400 7.09 -17.03 5.10
N ASN A 401 7.86 -15.99 5.39
CA ASN A 401 9.07 -16.05 6.20
C ASN A 401 8.86 -15.34 7.54
N ASP A 402 9.60 -15.75 8.56
CA ASP A 402 9.62 -15.03 9.83
C ASP A 402 10.31 -13.68 9.67
N TRP A 403 9.87 -12.72 10.48
CA TRP A 403 10.42 -11.37 10.50
C TRP A 403 11.61 -11.26 11.47
N VAL A 404 12.65 -10.55 11.02
CA VAL A 404 13.81 -10.12 11.83
C VAL A 404 14.01 -8.64 11.66
N LYS A 405 14.07 -7.87 12.74
CA LYS A 405 14.27 -6.42 12.70
C LYS A 405 15.72 -6.04 13.00
N LEU A 406 16.32 -5.28 12.10
CA LEU A 406 17.62 -4.64 12.34
C LEU A 406 17.39 -3.28 13.00
N THR A 407 17.92 -3.11 14.21
CA THR A 407 17.66 -1.91 15.03
C THR A 407 18.83 -1.62 16.00
N HIS A 408 18.64 -0.67 16.90
CA HIS A 408 19.63 -0.37 17.94
C HIS A 408 19.46 -1.24 19.18
N LYS A 409 20.53 -1.39 19.93
CA LYS A 409 20.50 -2.03 21.25
C LYS A 409 19.54 -1.24 22.15
N ASP A 410 18.77 -1.97 22.95
CA ASP A 410 17.76 -1.44 23.88
C ASP A 410 16.54 -0.80 23.19
N SER A 411 16.30 -1.08 21.89
CA SER A 411 15.05 -0.68 21.23
C SER A 411 13.87 -1.46 21.81
N LEU A 412 12.79 -0.75 22.11
CA LEU A 412 11.49 -1.37 22.34
C LEU A 412 10.81 -1.62 21.00
N ASP A 413 10.17 -2.77 20.87
CA ASP A 413 9.38 -3.13 19.71
C ASP A 413 8.10 -3.83 20.14
N PHE A 414 7.00 -3.52 19.46
CA PHE A 414 5.68 -4.03 19.80
C PHE A 414 5.15 -5.04 18.75
N PHE A 415 5.84 -5.16 17.61
CA PHE A 415 5.37 -5.95 16.46
C PHE A 415 6.32 -7.07 16.04
N ILE A 416 7.66 -6.86 16.10
CA ILE A 416 8.65 -7.83 15.68
C ILE A 416 9.54 -8.21 16.88
N ASN A 417 9.39 -9.44 17.34
CA ASN A 417 10.12 -9.94 18.52
C ASN A 417 11.57 -10.26 18.22
N ASP A 418 11.86 -10.78 17.01
CA ASP A 418 13.20 -11.21 16.63
C ASP A 418 14.00 -9.99 16.14
N ARG A 419 15.07 -9.62 16.87
CA ARG A 419 15.80 -8.36 16.65
C ARG A 419 17.31 -8.59 16.66
N LEU A 420 18.00 -7.99 15.69
CA LEU A 420 19.44 -7.90 15.64
C LEU A 420 19.89 -6.45 15.86
N PHE A 421 20.80 -6.26 16.79
CA PHE A 421 21.25 -4.94 17.20
C PHE A 421 22.50 -4.54 16.39
N THR A 422 22.33 -3.58 15.48
CA THR A 422 23.39 -3.16 14.55
C THR A 422 24.11 -1.89 15.00
N TYR A 423 23.56 -1.17 15.96
CA TYR A 423 24.17 0.02 16.54
C TYR A 423 23.69 0.27 17.97
N ARG A 424 24.43 1.12 18.68
CA ARG A 424 24.08 1.61 20.01
C ARG A 424 23.87 3.13 19.97
N LEU A 425 22.91 3.59 20.76
CA LEU A 425 22.68 5.01 20.99
C LEU A 425 23.53 5.50 22.17
N THR A 426 24.23 6.63 21.98
CA THR A 426 24.92 7.33 23.06
C THR A 426 24.26 8.69 23.26
N LYS A 427 23.80 8.97 24.46
CA LYS A 427 23.11 10.22 24.84
C LYS A 427 24.02 11.42 24.58
N ASN A 428 23.53 12.40 23.85
CA ASN A 428 24.16 13.72 23.71
C ASN A 428 23.57 14.66 24.76
N LYS A 429 24.32 15.70 25.16
CA LYS A 429 23.79 16.74 26.05
C LYS A 429 22.68 17.52 25.31
N ILE A 430 21.52 17.63 25.93
CA ILE A 430 20.45 18.51 25.46
C ILE A 430 20.85 19.95 25.82
N THR A 431 21.02 20.79 24.79
CA THR A 431 21.50 22.17 24.97
C THR A 431 20.38 23.19 25.05
N GLU A 432 19.20 22.87 24.56
CA GLU A 432 18.02 23.72 24.59
C GLU A 432 17.18 23.39 25.83
N ASP A 433 16.70 24.40 26.52
CA ASP A 433 15.75 24.21 27.64
C ASP A 433 14.37 23.90 27.08
N LEU A 434 13.89 22.66 27.30
CA LEU A 434 12.62 22.18 26.80
C LEU A 434 11.44 22.57 27.70
N SER A 435 11.67 23.05 28.92
CA SER A 435 10.59 23.37 29.89
C SER A 435 9.71 24.52 29.41
N GLU A 436 10.24 25.44 28.62
CA GLU A 436 9.52 26.59 28.06
C GLU A 436 8.71 26.28 26.80
N LYS A 437 8.87 25.07 26.24
CA LYS A 437 8.14 24.62 25.05
C LYS A 437 6.78 24.04 25.43
N SER A 438 5.83 24.15 24.51
CA SER A 438 4.47 23.66 24.72
C SER A 438 4.07 22.52 23.76
N HIS A 439 4.66 22.47 22.56
CA HIS A 439 4.33 21.47 21.52
C HIS A 439 5.60 20.80 21.00
N PHE A 440 5.57 19.48 20.96
CA PHE A 440 6.72 18.65 20.63
C PHE A 440 6.43 17.71 19.45
N TYR A 441 7.42 17.55 18.57
CA TYR A 441 7.42 16.48 17.56
C TYR A 441 8.57 15.52 17.80
N TRP A 442 8.27 14.25 18.02
CA TRP A 442 9.24 13.23 18.35
C TRP A 442 9.51 12.30 17.15
N MET A 443 10.75 12.26 16.68
CA MET A 443 11.19 11.34 15.62
C MET A 443 11.59 9.96 16.14
N SER A 444 11.65 9.76 17.46
CA SER A 444 11.89 8.45 18.08
C SER A 444 11.41 8.43 19.53
N GLY A 445 10.91 7.27 19.95
CA GLY A 445 10.52 7.05 21.35
C GLY A 445 11.69 7.22 22.33
N SER A 446 12.89 6.77 21.96
CA SER A 446 14.09 6.96 22.80
C SER A 446 14.43 8.43 23.05
N ALA A 447 14.17 9.32 22.09
CA ALA A 447 14.38 10.76 22.28
C ALA A 447 13.36 11.35 23.25
N PHE A 448 12.10 10.92 23.15
CA PHE A 448 11.05 11.29 24.09
C PHE A 448 11.39 10.82 25.51
N GLU A 449 11.74 9.55 25.70
CA GLU A 449 12.12 9.00 27.00
C GLU A 449 13.30 9.76 27.63
N TYR A 450 14.33 10.04 26.83
CA TYR A 450 15.48 10.81 27.32
C TYR A 450 15.10 12.27 27.66
N ALA A 451 14.22 12.89 26.88
CA ALA A 451 13.78 14.26 27.14
C ALA A 451 12.96 14.36 28.43
N ILE A 452 12.03 13.43 28.71
CA ILE A 452 11.22 13.43 29.95
C ILE A 452 12.06 13.11 31.18
N GLU A 453 13.14 12.32 31.03
CA GLU A 453 14.12 12.07 32.10
C GLU A 453 14.81 13.38 32.54
N GLN A 454 15.13 14.27 31.60
CA GLN A 454 15.82 15.54 31.85
C GLN A 454 14.82 16.67 32.19
N PHE A 455 13.64 16.68 31.62
CA PHE A 455 12.63 17.72 31.74
C PHE A 455 11.23 17.10 32.03
N PRO A 456 10.97 16.59 33.24
CA PRO A 456 9.69 15.91 33.53
C PRO A 456 8.45 16.77 33.31
N ILE A 457 8.57 18.10 33.42
CA ILE A 457 7.47 19.06 33.22
C ILE A 457 6.84 18.99 31.81
N ILE A 458 7.60 18.49 30.80
CA ILE A 458 7.07 18.39 29.46
C ILE A 458 5.98 17.33 29.31
N LEU A 459 5.84 16.38 30.25
CA LEU A 459 4.75 15.39 30.25
C LEU A 459 3.35 16.04 30.26
N GLU A 460 3.24 17.26 30.76
CA GLU A 460 1.99 18.01 30.81
C GLU A 460 1.70 18.78 29.52
N LYS A 461 2.58 18.70 28.50
CA LYS A 461 2.49 19.43 27.25
C LYS A 461 1.89 18.59 26.14
N PHE A 462 1.87 19.13 24.92
CA PHE A 462 1.34 18.47 23.73
C PHE A 462 2.44 17.76 22.96
N HIS A 463 2.19 16.51 22.57
CA HIS A 463 3.18 15.66 21.93
C HIS A 463 2.68 15.16 20.59
N SER A 464 3.56 15.17 19.61
CA SER A 464 3.30 14.64 18.28
C SER A 464 4.42 13.72 17.82
N CYS A 465 4.08 12.79 16.96
CA CYS A 465 5.04 11.88 16.33
C CYS A 465 4.44 11.27 15.07
N GLY A 466 5.24 10.51 14.33
CA GLY A 466 4.74 9.58 13.32
C GLY A 466 4.03 8.38 13.97
N PRO A 467 3.22 7.64 13.20
CA PRO A 467 2.59 6.40 13.68
C PRO A 467 3.62 5.30 13.97
N GLY A 468 3.26 4.34 14.84
CA GLY A 468 4.09 3.18 15.18
C GLY A 468 4.77 3.29 16.55
N ASN A 469 5.96 2.67 16.71
CA ASN A 469 6.60 2.47 18.02
C ASN A 469 6.80 3.77 18.85
N THR A 470 7.05 4.90 18.22
CA THR A 470 7.18 6.18 18.94
C THR A 470 5.87 6.57 19.60
N TYR A 471 4.75 6.43 18.93
CA TYR A 471 3.42 6.67 19.47
C TYR A 471 3.13 5.77 20.67
N GLU A 472 3.40 4.47 20.56
CA GLU A 472 3.18 3.50 21.64
C GLU A 472 4.00 3.83 22.90
N ILE A 473 5.20 4.39 22.73
CA ILE A 473 6.04 4.84 23.86
C ILE A 473 5.45 6.09 24.51
N ILE A 474 5.03 7.08 23.71
CA ILE A 474 4.45 8.33 24.22
C ILE A 474 3.13 8.04 24.97
N LYS A 475 2.25 7.20 24.41
CA LYS A 475 0.94 6.83 24.97
C LYS A 475 1.04 6.20 26.37
N LYS A 476 2.16 5.58 26.70
CA LYS A 476 2.39 5.04 28.06
C LYS A 476 2.59 6.11 29.13
N ASN A 477 2.95 7.33 28.75
CA ASN A 477 3.37 8.39 29.64
C ASN A 477 2.48 9.64 29.58
N VAL A 478 1.73 9.81 28.50
CA VAL A 478 0.93 11.01 28.19
C VAL A 478 -0.49 10.58 27.84
N THR A 479 -1.48 11.37 28.26
CA THR A 479 -2.89 11.13 27.96
C THR A 479 -3.21 11.36 26.49
N GLU A 480 -4.15 10.62 25.94
CA GLU A 480 -4.45 10.61 24.49
C GLU A 480 -4.88 11.99 23.94
N ASP A 481 -5.57 12.81 24.75
CA ASP A 481 -5.97 14.17 24.41
C ASP A 481 -4.80 15.13 24.16
N ARG A 482 -3.60 14.76 24.61
CA ARG A 482 -2.33 15.50 24.44
C ARG A 482 -1.39 14.86 23.41
N ILE A 483 -1.86 13.85 22.69
CA ILE A 483 -1.06 13.17 21.66
C ILE A 483 -1.74 13.33 20.30
N LYS A 484 -0.97 13.75 19.29
CA LYS A 484 -1.46 13.84 17.91
C LYS A 484 -0.46 13.24 16.93
N ILE A 485 -0.95 12.36 16.05
CA ILE A 485 -0.10 11.69 15.04
C ILE A 485 -0.09 12.53 13.77
N PHE A 486 1.10 12.65 13.15
CA PHE A 486 1.30 13.28 11.85
C PHE A 486 2.14 12.37 10.95
N LEU A 487 1.99 12.48 9.65
CA LEU A 487 2.77 11.66 8.72
C LEU A 487 4.25 12.04 8.69
N ASN A 488 4.56 13.31 8.91
CA ASN A 488 5.93 13.83 8.99
C ASN A 488 5.99 15.11 9.82
N TYR A 489 7.21 15.61 10.02
CA TYR A 489 7.49 16.82 10.79
C TYR A 489 6.95 18.08 10.09
N GLU A 490 7.06 18.15 8.77
CA GLU A 490 6.62 19.30 7.98
C GLU A 490 5.11 19.48 8.11
N ASP A 491 4.32 18.42 7.91
CA ASP A 491 2.86 18.46 8.09
C ASP A 491 2.47 18.91 9.51
N TRP A 492 3.20 18.42 10.52
CA TRP A 492 2.98 18.84 11.90
C TRP A 492 3.23 20.33 12.09
N LYS A 493 4.40 20.81 11.64
CA LYS A 493 4.81 22.20 11.82
C LYS A 493 3.82 23.14 11.14
N ASP A 494 3.51 22.88 9.88
CA ASP A 494 2.59 23.71 9.09
C ASP A 494 1.19 23.76 9.71
N GLU A 495 0.67 22.60 10.18
CA GLU A 495 -0.67 22.53 10.77
C GLU A 495 -0.75 23.29 12.10
N ILE A 496 0.24 23.13 13.01
CA ILE A 496 0.16 23.76 14.34
C ILE A 496 0.49 25.24 14.34
N THR A 497 1.35 25.72 13.42
CA THR A 497 1.69 27.14 13.28
C THR A 497 0.79 27.91 12.34
N ASN A 498 -0.13 27.22 11.61
CA ASN A 498 -0.92 27.77 10.51
C ASN A 498 -0.11 28.43 9.38
N GLU A 499 1.14 28.04 9.22
CA GLU A 499 1.95 28.41 8.07
C GLU A 499 1.57 27.51 6.89
N LYS A 500 0.48 27.83 6.18
CA LYS A 500 0.19 27.19 4.89
C LYS A 500 1.21 27.68 3.88
N SER A 501 2.11 26.78 3.48
CA SER A 501 3.03 26.95 2.34
C SER A 501 2.27 26.97 1.01
#